data_73d0ee0f8fb28a385075f95c63af6caf
#
_entry.id   73d0ee0f8fb28a385075f95c63af6caf
#
_cell.length_a   1.000
_cell.length_b   1.000
_cell.length_c   1.000
_cell.angle_alpha   90.00
_cell.angle_beta   90.00
_cell.angle_gamma   90.00
#
_symmetry.space_group_name_H-M   'P 1'
#
loop_
_entity.id
_entity.type
_entity.pdbx_description
1 polymer ?
#
loop_
_entity_poly.entity_id
_entity_poly.type
_entity_poly.pdbx_seq_one_letter_code
_entity_poly.pdbx_strand_id
1 'polypeptide(L)'
;MPDRCSRDAQRAQVDSGRVAPGFVNLGNNLSSPFHMGSPRSEFVPAVVLQGRETSAVVEELRQLQEEHGYIPLPEIEAVAKRRGVHIRDVHTIATYYPHFRLRPLARADVRVCDDMTCHLFGSHQLREDLERRFAGRPEVLVRDISCIGRCDRPCVVSINEHVHEGANLASASSMVLDILGGVEEIPDPKPASFAERGLTLKTDPAENEADRYPTLRRIAADKDFDRVMAVMQDCEVRGMGGAGFPAYRKWEAVRAARSSEKFVICNADESEPGTIKDRFILQYLPHLVLEGMIVCGLTTGAQRGYLYVRHEYQTQIEILRTELARLYAAGLCGRNILGSGLDFELEIFVSPGGYICGEETALMEAIQGHRAEPRNKPPRTVNQGLWGKPTALNNVETFALAASTLAHGAEWYKAQGRNASPGIKFVGVTGRVQRPGVFEVPMGISYRDLIFGYAGGPFAGEEVIGFAPSGPSSGYLPASLLDTPLDWGTLAKLGSMLGSGAVVVCSNRACMLDMAFNAVRFFRNESCGKCVPCRIGTQKMVEMLDGWMHGSAAAGDATLLDELSHAMKQTSICGLGQIAPVPIQSVMKHFPDVVREHLTQKMCRAGVCFAHGRSV
;
A
#
# COMPACT_ATOMS: atom_id res chain seq x y z
N MET A 1 13.24 6.29 53.96
CA MET A 1 14.39 5.72 54.70
C MET A 1 14.43 4.23 54.46
N PRO A 2 15.63 3.68 54.39
CA PRO A 2 16.28 3.43 53.09
C PRO A 2 16.70 1.96 52.92
N ASP A 3 17.23 1.74 51.70
CA ASP A 3 18.33 0.81 51.37
C ASP A 3 18.13 -0.72 51.38
N ARG A 4 18.28 -1.32 50.21
CA ARG A 4 19.53 -1.99 49.84
C ARG A 4 19.57 -2.47 48.38
N CYS A 5 20.46 -1.83 47.67
CA CYS A 5 21.06 -2.28 46.43
C CYS A 5 22.31 -3.12 46.75
N SER A 6 22.51 -4.27 46.12
CA SER A 6 23.86 -4.83 45.83
C SER A 6 23.70 -6.04 44.89
N ARG A 7 24.17 -5.88 43.65
CA ARG A 7 25.40 -6.45 43.06
C ARG A 7 25.36 -7.98 42.91
N ASP A 8 25.36 -8.40 41.64
CA ASP A 8 26.46 -9.28 41.22
C ASP A 8 26.60 -9.21 39.69
N ALA A 9 27.73 -8.63 39.28
CA ALA A 9 28.24 -8.66 37.92
C ALA A 9 29.28 -9.77 37.85
N GLN A 10 29.07 -10.77 37.02
CA GLN A 10 30.16 -11.68 36.66
C GLN A 10 30.56 -11.48 35.19
N ARG A 11 31.82 -11.07 35.06
CA ARG A 11 32.61 -10.96 33.84
C ARG A 11 32.86 -12.35 33.24
N ALA A 12 32.68 -12.51 31.93
CA ALA A 12 33.33 -13.56 31.17
C ALA A 12 34.40 -12.90 30.29
N GLN A 13 35.63 -13.32 30.52
CA GLN A 13 36.85 -12.93 29.81
C GLN A 13 36.86 -13.51 28.38
N VAL A 14 37.29 -12.68 27.46
CA VAL A 14 37.63 -13.04 26.07
C VAL A 14 39.04 -13.66 26.10
N ASP A 15 39.18 -14.86 25.59
CA ASP A 15 40.48 -15.50 25.38
C ASP A 15 40.92 -15.29 23.94
N SER A 16 42.08 -14.67 23.77
CA SER A 16 42.75 -14.37 22.53
C SER A 16 43.73 -15.48 22.18
N GLY A 17 43.56 -16.18 21.06
CA GLY A 17 44.45 -17.29 20.67
C GLY A 17 44.66 -17.41 19.16
N ARG A 18 45.68 -16.69 18.65
CA ARG A 18 46.62 -17.05 17.57
C ARG A 18 46.14 -17.39 16.16
N VAL A 19 46.49 -16.49 15.29
CA VAL A 19 46.67 -16.60 13.83
C VAL A 19 47.98 -17.36 13.52
N ALA A 20 47.98 -18.20 12.48
CA ALA A 20 49.14 -18.47 11.63
C ALA A 20 48.70 -18.93 10.20
N PRO A 21 49.49 -18.67 9.19
CA PRO A 21 48.99 -18.36 7.84
C PRO A 21 49.25 -19.49 6.82
N GLY A 22 48.51 -19.49 5.72
CA GLY A 22 48.74 -20.34 4.57
C GLY A 22 48.30 -19.66 3.28
N PHE A 23 49.17 -18.86 2.70
CA PHE A 23 49.04 -18.41 1.32
C PHE A 23 49.31 -19.58 0.36
N VAL A 24 48.38 -19.87 -0.54
CA VAL A 24 48.70 -20.48 -1.84
C VAL A 24 48.06 -19.63 -2.92
N ASN A 25 48.94 -18.99 -3.66
CA ASN A 25 48.72 -18.22 -4.87
C ASN A 25 48.64 -19.20 -6.03
N LEU A 26 47.58 -19.26 -6.79
CA LEU A 26 47.56 -19.84 -8.12
C LEU A 26 46.92 -18.84 -9.08
N GLY A 27 47.77 -18.37 -9.96
CA GLY A 27 47.50 -17.32 -10.91
C GLY A 27 46.67 -17.71 -12.12
N ASN A 28 46.18 -16.66 -12.69
CA ASN A 28 46.00 -16.31 -14.12
C ASN A 28 45.40 -17.30 -15.13
N ASN A 29 44.49 -16.68 -15.84
CA ASN A 29 44.03 -16.89 -17.20
C ASN A 29 42.81 -17.78 -17.40
N LEU A 30 41.73 -17.07 -17.73
CA LEU A 30 40.99 -17.33 -18.96
C LEU A 30 40.08 -16.11 -19.26
N SER A 31 40.55 -15.35 -20.24
CA SER A 31 39.78 -14.39 -21.02
C SER A 31 38.82 -15.15 -21.93
N SER A 32 37.54 -14.80 -21.90
CA SER A 32 36.68 -14.98 -23.06
C SER A 32 35.43 -14.09 -22.95
N PRO A 33 35.04 -13.38 -24.00
CA PRO A 33 33.97 -12.41 -23.98
C PRO A 33 32.68 -13.09 -24.43
N PHE A 34 31.62 -13.02 -23.62
CA PHE A 34 30.28 -13.19 -24.14
C PHE A 34 29.51 -11.88 -23.97
N HIS A 35 29.54 -11.10 -25.04
CA HIS A 35 28.52 -10.10 -25.32
C HIS A 35 27.31 -10.83 -25.90
N MET A 36 26.22 -10.82 -25.20
CA MET A 36 24.88 -10.94 -25.79
C MET A 36 24.05 -9.79 -25.24
N GLY A 37 23.99 -8.74 -26.03
CA GLY A 37 23.13 -7.59 -25.75
C GLY A 37 21.67 -7.97 -25.92
N SER A 38 20.92 -7.87 -24.85
CA SER A 38 19.49 -7.58 -24.94
C SER A 38 19.33 -6.16 -25.50
N PRO A 39 18.30 -5.85 -26.31
CA PRO A 39 18.07 -4.49 -26.77
C PRO A 39 17.74 -3.63 -25.55
N ARG A 40 18.73 -2.82 -25.13
CA ARG A 40 18.47 -1.72 -24.22
C ARG A 40 17.44 -0.83 -24.90
N SER A 41 16.24 -0.76 -24.34
CA SER A 41 15.30 0.32 -24.62
C SER A 41 16.10 1.61 -24.53
N GLU A 42 16.05 2.43 -25.57
CA GLU A 42 16.70 3.74 -25.57
C GLU A 42 16.26 4.49 -24.31
N PHE A 43 17.24 4.76 -23.49
CA PHE A 43 17.12 5.51 -22.24
C PHE A 43 16.59 6.90 -22.61
N VAL A 44 15.30 7.14 -22.37
CA VAL A 44 14.81 8.53 -22.29
C VAL A 44 15.58 9.13 -21.12
N PRO A 45 16.41 10.15 -21.33
CA PRO A 45 17.17 10.73 -20.25
C PRO A 45 16.17 11.16 -19.18
N ALA A 46 16.29 10.60 -17.97
CA ALA A 46 15.65 11.15 -16.81
C ALA A 46 16.01 12.64 -16.82
N VAL A 47 15.01 13.51 -16.88
CA VAL A 47 15.21 14.93 -16.66
C VAL A 47 15.71 15.04 -15.24
N VAL A 48 17.02 15.06 -15.08
CA VAL A 48 17.69 15.26 -13.79
C VAL A 48 17.39 16.71 -13.41
N LEU A 49 16.34 16.88 -12.63
CA LEU A 49 15.98 18.17 -12.07
C LEU A 49 17.04 18.53 -11.03
N GLN A 50 17.96 19.40 -11.42
CA GLN A 50 18.90 20.04 -10.51
C GLN A 50 18.12 20.79 -9.42
N GLY A 51 18.26 20.36 -8.17
CA GLY A 51 17.96 21.17 -7.03
C GLY A 51 16.96 20.60 -6.03
N ARG A 52 17.44 19.77 -5.13
CA ARG A 52 17.28 19.77 -3.67
C ARG A 52 17.92 18.51 -3.07
N GLU A 53 18.94 18.73 -2.28
CA GLU A 53 19.93 17.72 -1.90
C GLU A 53 19.43 16.59 -0.98
N THR A 54 18.22 16.67 -0.42
CA THR A 54 17.71 15.71 0.56
C THR A 54 16.86 14.58 -0.03
N SER A 55 16.10 14.81 -1.11
CA SER A 55 15.30 13.76 -1.78
C SER A 55 16.17 12.63 -2.37
N ALA A 56 17.46 12.87 -2.50
CA ALA A 56 18.39 12.00 -3.15
C ALA A 56 18.83 10.78 -2.31
N VAL A 57 18.69 10.74 -0.98
CA VAL A 57 19.19 9.62 -0.17
C VAL A 57 18.40 8.34 -0.45
N VAL A 58 17.07 8.37 -0.43
CA VAL A 58 16.23 7.19 -0.71
C VAL A 58 16.43 6.71 -2.15
N GLU A 59 16.47 7.65 -3.11
CA GLU A 59 16.68 7.34 -4.52
C GLU A 59 18.09 6.80 -4.78
N GLU A 60 19.11 7.38 -4.15
CA GLU A 60 20.50 6.91 -4.25
C GLU A 60 20.67 5.51 -3.66
N LEU A 61 20.03 5.22 -2.52
CA LEU A 61 20.03 3.87 -1.94
C LEU A 61 19.31 2.86 -2.85
N ARG A 62 18.25 3.27 -3.53
CA ARG A 62 17.54 2.45 -4.50
C ARG A 62 18.42 2.11 -5.69
N GLN A 63 19.11 3.11 -6.26
CA GLN A 63 20.05 2.92 -7.37
C GLN A 63 21.20 1.99 -6.99
N LEU A 64 21.78 2.17 -5.81
CA LEU A 64 22.84 1.28 -5.30
C LEU A 64 22.34 -0.16 -5.14
N GLN A 65 21.10 -0.35 -4.66
CA GLN A 65 20.52 -1.68 -4.56
C GLN A 65 20.26 -2.32 -5.93
N GLU A 66 19.84 -1.54 -6.93
CA GLU A 66 19.67 -2.02 -8.31
C GLU A 66 21.02 -2.41 -8.94
N GLU A 67 22.09 -1.65 -8.66
CA GLU A 67 23.42 -1.91 -9.18
C GLU A 67 24.11 -3.13 -8.54
N HIS A 68 23.99 -3.28 -7.21
CA HIS A 68 24.70 -4.31 -6.45
C HIS A 68 23.83 -5.50 -6.03
N GLY A 69 22.51 -5.43 -6.23
CA GLY A 69 21.54 -6.39 -5.69
C GLY A 69 21.23 -6.21 -4.18
N TYR A 70 21.99 -5.37 -3.48
CA TYR A 70 21.83 -4.98 -2.07
C TYR A 70 22.60 -3.68 -1.82
N ILE A 71 22.50 -3.09 -0.63
CA ILE A 71 23.21 -1.85 -0.27
C ILE A 71 24.43 -2.21 0.58
N PRO A 72 25.67 -2.18 0.02
CA PRO A 72 26.87 -2.45 0.77
C PRO A 72 27.16 -1.37 1.82
N LEU A 73 27.70 -1.75 3.00
CA LEU A 73 28.04 -0.79 4.05
C LEU A 73 29.02 0.31 3.58
N PRO A 74 30.07 0.03 2.78
CA PRO A 74 30.93 1.08 2.25
C PRO A 74 30.19 2.12 1.39
N GLU A 75 29.13 1.70 0.66
CA GLU A 75 28.31 2.64 -0.10
C GLU A 75 27.45 3.53 0.79
N ILE A 76 26.94 3.02 1.93
CA ILE A 76 26.26 3.83 2.95
C ILE A 76 27.21 4.92 3.48
N GLU A 77 28.47 4.60 3.73
CA GLU A 77 29.50 5.56 4.14
C GLU A 77 29.77 6.61 3.06
N ALA A 78 29.85 6.16 1.80
CA ALA A 78 30.05 7.05 0.66
C ALA A 78 28.89 8.01 0.44
N VAL A 79 27.63 7.53 0.54
CA VAL A 79 26.43 8.37 0.51
C VAL A 79 26.45 9.40 1.62
N ALA A 80 26.72 8.99 2.86
CA ALA A 80 26.78 9.89 4.02
C ALA A 80 27.80 11.01 3.79
N LYS A 81 28.99 10.67 3.30
CA LYS A 81 30.06 11.62 3.00
C LYS A 81 29.65 12.60 1.86
N ARG A 82 29.10 12.09 0.75
CA ARG A 82 28.63 12.93 -0.38
C ARG A 82 27.55 13.90 0.05
N ARG A 83 26.65 13.47 0.93
CA ARG A 83 25.51 14.26 1.41
C ARG A 83 25.81 15.15 2.61
N GLY A 84 27.00 15.02 3.21
CA GLY A 84 27.37 15.77 4.41
C GLY A 84 26.50 15.45 5.64
N VAL A 85 25.95 14.24 5.72
CA VAL A 85 25.13 13.75 6.82
C VAL A 85 25.87 12.65 7.61
N HIS A 86 25.40 12.34 8.83
CA HIS A 86 26.03 11.29 9.61
C HIS A 86 25.68 9.90 9.03
N ILE A 87 26.66 8.97 9.00
CA ILE A 87 26.44 7.59 8.51
C ILE A 87 25.25 6.90 9.19
N ARG A 88 25.03 7.15 10.47
CA ARG A 88 23.87 6.64 11.22
C ARG A 88 22.55 7.03 10.56
N ASP A 89 22.44 8.23 10.02
CA ASP A 89 21.21 8.74 9.44
C ASP A 89 20.89 7.98 8.13
N VAL A 90 21.88 7.77 7.27
CA VAL A 90 21.74 6.95 6.05
C VAL A 90 21.46 5.49 6.41
N HIS A 91 22.20 4.91 7.37
CA HIS A 91 22.00 3.53 7.81
C HIS A 91 20.59 3.31 8.39
N THR A 92 20.06 4.28 9.17
CA THR A 92 18.70 4.16 9.72
C THR A 92 17.63 4.22 8.63
N ILE A 93 17.87 4.93 7.52
CA ILE A 93 16.99 4.92 6.35
C ILE A 93 17.06 3.57 5.64
N ALA A 94 18.27 3.07 5.39
CA ALA A 94 18.49 1.79 4.71
C ALA A 94 17.93 0.58 5.47
N THR A 95 17.87 0.64 6.82
CA THR A 95 17.29 -0.42 7.67
C THR A 95 15.81 -0.26 7.97
N TYR A 96 15.24 0.90 7.68
CA TYR A 96 13.83 1.20 7.97
C TYR A 96 12.88 0.66 6.92
N TYR A 97 13.22 0.80 5.66
CA TYR A 97 12.35 0.44 4.56
C TYR A 97 12.48 -1.04 4.20
N PRO A 98 11.36 -1.79 4.12
CA PRO A 98 11.38 -3.24 3.91
C PRO A 98 11.91 -3.66 2.54
N HIS A 99 11.91 -2.76 1.56
CA HIS A 99 12.47 -3.03 0.24
C HIS A 99 14.01 -2.98 0.23
N PHE A 100 14.63 -2.21 1.11
CA PHE A 100 16.09 -2.11 1.18
C PHE A 100 16.71 -3.32 1.90
N ARG A 101 17.86 -3.76 1.42
CA ARG A 101 18.62 -4.90 1.96
C ARG A 101 20.10 -4.55 2.11
N LEU A 102 20.63 -4.89 3.26
CA LEU A 102 22.06 -4.71 3.57
C LEU A 102 22.90 -5.96 3.29
N ARG A 103 22.29 -7.01 2.74
CA ARG A 103 22.94 -8.28 2.39
C ARG A 103 22.38 -8.78 1.06
N PRO A 104 23.16 -9.51 0.28
CA PRO A 104 22.65 -10.19 -0.91
C PRO A 104 21.43 -11.05 -0.57
N LEU A 105 20.50 -11.17 -1.52
CA LEU A 105 19.41 -12.14 -1.43
C LEU A 105 19.97 -13.57 -1.37
N ALA A 106 19.23 -14.47 -0.74
CA ALA A 106 19.37 -15.89 -0.98
C ALA A 106 19.16 -16.16 -2.49
N ARG A 107 19.67 -17.25 -3.01
CA ARG A 107 19.47 -17.60 -4.42
C ARG A 107 18.00 -17.67 -4.80
N ALA A 108 17.16 -18.16 -3.87
CA ALA A 108 15.70 -18.06 -3.95
C ALA A 108 15.17 -17.41 -2.67
N ASP A 109 14.80 -16.13 -2.73
CA ASP A 109 14.12 -15.39 -1.65
C ASP A 109 12.61 -15.48 -1.91
N VAL A 110 11.94 -16.32 -1.14
CA VAL A 110 10.51 -16.62 -1.27
C VAL A 110 9.75 -15.90 -0.17
N ARG A 111 8.89 -14.97 -0.56
CA ARG A 111 8.04 -14.20 0.36
C ARG A 111 6.58 -14.54 0.12
N VAL A 112 5.90 -15.00 1.15
CA VAL A 112 4.49 -15.44 1.08
C VAL A 112 3.63 -14.37 1.75
N CYS A 113 2.67 -13.79 1.00
CA CYS A 113 1.69 -12.87 1.57
C CYS A 113 0.76 -13.63 2.51
N ASP A 114 0.61 -13.15 3.75
CA ASP A 114 -0.23 -13.77 4.78
C ASP A 114 -1.28 -12.82 5.38
N ASP A 115 -1.76 -11.85 4.59
CA ASP A 115 -2.75 -10.88 5.05
C ASP A 115 -4.14 -11.14 4.46
N MET A 116 -5.16 -10.92 5.30
CA MET A 116 -6.59 -10.90 4.94
C MET A 116 -6.99 -11.98 3.93
N THR A 117 -7.07 -11.65 2.63
CA THR A 117 -7.53 -12.56 1.60
C THR A 117 -6.59 -13.75 1.41
N CYS A 118 -5.28 -13.56 1.37
CA CYS A 118 -4.32 -14.67 1.29
C CYS A 118 -4.43 -15.58 2.50
N HIS A 119 -4.58 -15.02 3.70
CA HIS A 119 -4.83 -15.75 4.93
C HIS A 119 -6.11 -16.62 4.86
N LEU A 120 -7.23 -16.07 4.35
CA LEU A 120 -8.48 -16.81 4.10
C LEU A 120 -8.31 -18.01 3.15
N PHE A 121 -7.29 -17.99 2.31
CA PHE A 121 -6.98 -19.07 1.35
C PHE A 121 -5.82 -19.97 1.79
N GLY A 122 -5.37 -19.85 3.04
CA GLY A 122 -4.41 -20.77 3.65
C GLY A 122 -2.95 -20.47 3.31
N SER A 123 -2.59 -19.21 3.04
CA SER A 123 -1.21 -18.80 2.74
C SER A 123 -0.23 -19.11 3.88
N HIS A 124 -0.71 -19.05 5.13
CA HIS A 124 0.08 -19.45 6.29
C HIS A 124 0.57 -20.91 6.18
N GLN A 125 -0.33 -21.84 5.84
CA GLN A 125 0.01 -23.24 5.62
C GLN A 125 0.97 -23.41 4.44
N LEU A 126 0.74 -22.65 3.34
CA LEU A 126 1.65 -22.65 2.19
C LEU A 126 3.08 -22.24 2.60
N ARG A 127 3.23 -21.21 3.42
CA ARG A 127 4.52 -20.76 3.93
C ARG A 127 5.21 -21.85 4.76
N GLU A 128 4.52 -22.44 5.73
CA GLU A 128 5.06 -23.52 6.56
C GLU A 128 5.45 -24.75 5.74
N ASP A 129 4.65 -25.10 4.72
CA ASP A 129 4.95 -26.23 3.83
C ASP A 129 6.20 -25.97 2.99
N LEU A 130 6.40 -24.73 2.51
CA LEU A 130 7.61 -24.32 1.80
C LEU A 130 8.82 -24.32 2.74
N GLU A 131 8.70 -23.78 3.96
CA GLU A 131 9.76 -23.81 4.96
C GLU A 131 10.20 -25.27 5.27
N ARG A 132 9.25 -26.18 5.45
CA ARG A 132 9.54 -27.61 5.67
C ARG A 132 10.18 -28.28 4.45
N ARG A 133 9.68 -27.97 3.26
CA ARG A 133 10.18 -28.56 2.01
C ARG A 133 11.62 -28.18 1.71
N PHE A 134 12.00 -26.95 2.01
CA PHE A 134 13.34 -26.42 1.75
C PHE A 134 14.21 -26.33 3.00
N ALA A 135 13.80 -26.97 4.11
CA ALA A 135 14.60 -27.03 5.32
C ALA A 135 15.99 -27.60 5.04
N GLY A 136 17.03 -26.94 5.58
CA GLY A 136 18.43 -27.35 5.38
C GLY A 136 19.06 -26.89 4.05
N ARG A 137 18.36 -26.12 3.22
CA ARG A 137 18.90 -25.48 2.00
C ARG A 137 19.20 -24.01 2.25
N PRO A 138 20.46 -23.62 2.57
CA PRO A 138 20.81 -22.25 2.90
C PRO A 138 20.66 -21.27 1.72
N GLU A 139 20.59 -21.77 0.51
CA GLU A 139 20.32 -21.01 -0.70
C GLU A 139 18.86 -20.60 -0.89
N VAL A 140 17.93 -21.12 -0.07
CA VAL A 140 16.51 -20.78 -0.08
C VAL A 140 16.11 -20.09 1.22
N LEU A 141 15.53 -18.92 1.13
CA LEU A 141 14.93 -18.22 2.27
C LEU A 141 13.43 -18.11 2.07
N VAL A 142 12.64 -18.68 2.98
CA VAL A 142 11.17 -18.53 2.99
C VAL A 142 10.78 -17.64 4.14
N ARG A 143 9.90 -16.66 3.91
CA ARG A 143 9.40 -15.73 4.94
C ARG A 143 8.03 -15.17 4.58
N ASP A 144 7.37 -14.56 5.54
CA ASP A 144 6.16 -13.79 5.29
C ASP A 144 6.47 -12.39 4.72
N ILE A 145 5.48 -11.80 4.10
CA ILE A 145 5.47 -10.41 3.65
C ILE A 145 4.06 -9.83 3.80
N SER A 146 3.98 -8.53 4.08
CA SER A 146 2.72 -7.79 4.03
C SER A 146 2.13 -7.77 2.62
N CYS A 147 0.87 -7.38 2.53
CA CYS A 147 0.06 -7.46 1.31
C CYS A 147 0.76 -6.92 0.05
N ILE A 148 0.88 -7.76 -0.97
CA ILE A 148 1.53 -7.44 -2.26
C ILE A 148 0.55 -6.75 -3.24
N GLY A 149 -0.74 -6.57 -2.86
CA GLY A 149 -1.72 -5.89 -3.70
C GLY A 149 -2.27 -6.74 -4.86
N ARG A 150 -2.37 -8.05 -4.67
CA ARG A 150 -2.98 -9.02 -5.62
C ARG A 150 -4.11 -9.82 -4.96
N CYS A 151 -4.92 -9.15 -4.13
CA CYS A 151 -5.95 -9.79 -3.31
C CYS A 151 -7.09 -10.43 -4.12
N ASP A 152 -7.23 -10.09 -5.38
CA ASP A 152 -8.13 -10.74 -6.33
C ASP A 152 -7.64 -12.12 -6.80
N ARG A 153 -6.40 -12.52 -6.49
CA ARG A 153 -5.78 -13.79 -6.90
C ARG A 153 -4.92 -14.42 -5.81
N PRO A 154 -5.51 -14.77 -4.64
CA PRO A 154 -4.80 -15.43 -3.55
C PRO A 154 -4.46 -16.89 -3.93
N CYS A 155 -3.43 -17.55 -3.37
CA CYS A 155 -2.39 -16.99 -2.54
C CYS A 155 -1.32 -16.32 -3.41
N VAL A 156 -0.64 -15.34 -2.84
CA VAL A 156 0.39 -14.60 -3.58
C VAL A 156 1.76 -14.86 -2.97
N VAL A 157 2.72 -15.18 -3.81
CA VAL A 157 4.14 -15.31 -3.43
C VAL A 157 4.99 -14.35 -4.28
N SER A 158 6.03 -13.81 -3.69
CA SER A 158 7.09 -13.11 -4.43
C SER A 158 8.35 -13.97 -4.36
N ILE A 159 8.96 -14.25 -5.51
CA ILE A 159 10.22 -14.99 -5.60
C ILE A 159 11.23 -14.09 -6.30
N ASN A 160 12.30 -13.73 -5.59
CA ASN A 160 13.30 -12.78 -6.08
C ASN A 160 12.66 -11.47 -6.62
N GLU A 161 11.65 -10.96 -5.88
CA GLU A 161 10.87 -9.75 -6.19
C GLU A 161 9.83 -9.88 -7.33
N HIS A 162 9.79 -11.02 -8.05
CA HIS A 162 8.73 -11.29 -9.02
C HIS A 162 7.48 -11.83 -8.35
N VAL A 163 6.31 -11.30 -8.72
CA VAL A 163 5.03 -11.58 -8.06
C VAL A 163 4.27 -12.68 -8.80
N HIS A 164 3.93 -13.75 -8.10
CA HIS A 164 3.18 -14.90 -8.63
C HIS A 164 1.84 -15.04 -7.91
N GLU A 165 0.77 -14.99 -8.69
CA GLU A 165 -0.62 -15.03 -8.24
C GLU A 165 -1.15 -16.47 -8.23
N GLY A 166 -2.11 -16.78 -7.33
CA GLY A 166 -2.74 -18.10 -7.26
C GLY A 166 -1.79 -19.26 -6.93
N ALA A 167 -0.70 -18.95 -6.21
CA ALA A 167 0.34 -19.93 -5.91
C ALA A 167 -0.15 -21.02 -4.95
N ASN A 168 0.35 -22.24 -5.17
CA ASN A 168 0.21 -23.38 -4.27
C ASN A 168 1.57 -24.03 -4.04
N LEU A 169 1.65 -25.03 -3.16
CA LEU A 169 2.91 -25.67 -2.82
C LEU A 169 3.63 -26.26 -4.05
N ALA A 170 2.90 -26.83 -4.99
CA ALA A 170 3.49 -27.44 -6.18
C ALA A 170 4.08 -26.37 -7.10
N SER A 171 3.30 -25.34 -7.45
CA SER A 171 3.76 -24.26 -8.34
C SER A 171 4.91 -23.46 -7.72
N ALA A 172 4.79 -23.05 -6.46
CA ALA A 172 5.85 -22.31 -5.78
C ALA A 172 7.13 -23.13 -5.64
N SER A 173 7.00 -24.44 -5.32
CA SER A 173 8.18 -25.33 -5.24
C SER A 173 8.85 -25.52 -6.60
N SER A 174 8.08 -25.64 -7.68
CA SER A 174 8.66 -25.75 -9.05
C SER A 174 9.48 -24.53 -9.37
N MET A 175 8.92 -23.33 -9.18
CA MET A 175 9.63 -22.08 -9.43
C MET A 175 10.95 -21.95 -8.65
N VAL A 176 10.92 -22.34 -7.35
CA VAL A 176 12.15 -22.37 -6.54
C VAL A 176 13.19 -23.35 -7.12
N LEU A 177 12.75 -24.54 -7.53
CA LEU A 177 13.65 -25.54 -8.11
C LEU A 177 14.22 -25.09 -9.47
N ASP A 178 13.42 -24.40 -10.29
CA ASP A 178 13.87 -23.84 -11.57
C ASP A 178 14.98 -22.79 -11.35
N ILE A 179 14.82 -21.89 -10.37
CA ILE A 179 15.85 -20.93 -9.97
C ILE A 179 17.10 -21.63 -9.45
N LEU A 180 16.96 -22.67 -8.63
CA LEU A 180 18.09 -23.46 -8.15
C LEU A 180 18.76 -24.25 -9.30
N GLY A 181 18.00 -24.60 -10.34
CA GLY A 181 18.46 -25.23 -11.57
C GLY A 181 19.21 -24.31 -12.52
N GLY A 182 19.17 -22.98 -12.30
CA GLY A 182 19.89 -22.00 -13.11
C GLY A 182 19.00 -21.09 -13.94
N VAL A 183 17.70 -21.13 -13.77
CA VAL A 183 16.80 -20.11 -14.32
C VAL A 183 17.06 -18.81 -13.54
N GLU A 184 17.43 -17.75 -14.26
CA GLU A 184 17.81 -16.47 -13.62
C GLU A 184 16.58 -15.73 -13.10
N GLU A 185 15.46 -15.77 -13.84
CA GLU A 185 14.27 -14.98 -13.54
C GLU A 185 13.01 -15.71 -14.01
N ILE A 186 11.98 -15.68 -13.16
CA ILE A 186 10.64 -16.13 -13.53
C ILE A 186 9.75 -14.89 -13.56
N PRO A 187 9.42 -14.36 -14.75
CA PRO A 187 8.75 -13.08 -14.87
C PRO A 187 7.32 -13.11 -14.34
N ASP A 188 6.84 -11.95 -13.92
CA ASP A 188 5.44 -11.74 -13.56
C ASP A 188 4.51 -12.09 -14.74
N PRO A 189 3.33 -12.66 -14.46
CA PRO A 189 2.32 -12.89 -15.50
C PRO A 189 1.88 -11.56 -16.10
N LYS A 190 1.83 -11.47 -17.44
CA LYS A 190 1.33 -10.27 -18.10
C LYS A 190 -0.16 -10.08 -17.82
N PRO A 191 -0.60 -8.90 -17.36
CA PRO A 191 -2.00 -8.62 -17.16
C PRO A 191 -2.73 -8.59 -18.52
N ALA A 192 -3.99 -9.07 -18.52
CA ALA A 192 -4.86 -8.94 -19.69
C ALA A 192 -5.08 -7.47 -20.07
N SER A 193 -5.14 -7.17 -21.36
CA SER A 193 -5.46 -5.83 -21.84
C SER A 193 -6.91 -5.44 -21.51
N PHE A 194 -7.19 -4.15 -21.57
CA PHE A 194 -8.55 -3.63 -21.36
C PHE A 194 -9.57 -4.23 -22.36
N ALA A 195 -9.18 -4.31 -23.63
CA ALA A 195 -10.01 -4.89 -24.69
C ALA A 195 -10.29 -6.39 -24.46
N GLU A 196 -9.28 -7.15 -24.00
CA GLU A 196 -9.44 -8.58 -23.69
C GLU A 196 -10.39 -8.83 -22.53
N ARG A 197 -10.57 -7.85 -21.63
CA ARG A 197 -11.54 -7.93 -20.53
C ARG A 197 -12.96 -7.51 -20.93
N GLY A 198 -13.16 -6.89 -22.07
CA GLY A 198 -14.47 -6.39 -22.53
C GLY A 198 -15.08 -5.36 -21.58
N LEU A 199 -14.26 -4.56 -20.90
CA LEU A 199 -14.71 -3.58 -19.92
C LEU A 199 -15.09 -2.27 -20.62
N THR A 200 -16.22 -1.69 -20.22
CA THR A 200 -16.60 -0.31 -20.53
C THR A 200 -16.74 0.44 -19.22
N LEU A 201 -15.94 1.47 -19.02
CA LEU A 201 -15.95 2.28 -17.82
C LEU A 201 -16.61 3.64 -18.10
N LYS A 202 -17.61 3.99 -17.32
CA LYS A 202 -18.29 5.29 -17.43
C LYS A 202 -17.40 6.47 -17.05
N THR A 203 -16.41 6.18 -16.20
CA THR A 203 -15.42 7.17 -15.74
C THR A 203 -14.55 7.68 -16.90
N ASP A 204 -14.29 6.87 -17.94
CA ASP A 204 -13.46 7.31 -19.06
C ASP A 204 -14.29 8.06 -20.10
N PRO A 205 -14.04 9.39 -20.31
CA PRO A 205 -14.73 10.16 -21.34
C PRO A 205 -14.17 9.93 -22.76
N ALA A 206 -12.99 9.29 -22.88
CA ALA A 206 -12.31 9.12 -24.14
C ALA A 206 -12.76 7.84 -24.85
N GLU A 207 -13.20 7.95 -26.09
CA GLU A 207 -13.51 6.80 -26.94
C GLU A 207 -12.23 6.20 -27.57
N ASN A 208 -11.21 7.03 -27.75
CA ASN A 208 -9.92 6.65 -28.30
C ASN A 208 -8.77 7.52 -27.74
N GLU A 209 -7.52 7.21 -28.07
CA GLU A 209 -6.35 7.93 -27.56
C GLU A 209 -6.31 9.42 -27.95
N ALA A 210 -6.88 9.80 -29.10
CA ALA A 210 -6.89 11.19 -29.56
C ALA A 210 -7.83 12.07 -28.72
N ASP A 211 -8.84 11.47 -28.10
CA ASP A 211 -9.82 12.17 -27.27
C ASP A 211 -9.35 12.37 -25.83
N ARG A 212 -8.21 11.82 -25.48
CA ARG A 212 -7.64 11.96 -24.12
C ARG A 212 -7.26 13.40 -23.81
N TYR A 213 -7.30 13.73 -22.53
CA TYR A 213 -6.89 15.02 -21.95
C TYR A 213 -7.80 16.20 -22.36
N PRO A 214 -9.14 16.05 -22.40
CA PRO A 214 -10.04 17.10 -22.88
C PRO A 214 -10.05 18.33 -21.97
N THR A 215 -10.00 18.11 -20.65
CA THR A 215 -9.99 19.20 -19.66
C THR A 215 -8.69 19.98 -19.70
N LEU A 216 -7.54 19.29 -19.81
CA LEU A 216 -6.25 19.92 -19.91
C LEU A 216 -6.13 20.79 -21.17
N ARG A 217 -6.58 20.30 -22.32
CA ARG A 217 -6.62 21.05 -23.59
C ARG A 217 -7.46 22.32 -23.47
N ARG A 218 -8.63 22.21 -22.84
CA ARG A 218 -9.51 23.36 -22.58
C ARG A 218 -8.84 24.39 -21.69
N ILE A 219 -8.27 23.98 -20.53
CA ILE A 219 -7.61 24.87 -19.58
C ILE A 219 -6.39 25.55 -20.20
N ALA A 220 -5.63 24.86 -21.04
CA ALA A 220 -4.51 25.47 -21.75
C ALA A 220 -4.97 26.61 -22.68
N ALA A 221 -6.18 26.48 -23.27
CA ALA A 221 -6.74 27.49 -24.16
C ALA A 221 -7.40 28.67 -23.44
N ASP A 222 -8.23 28.41 -22.41
CA ASP A 222 -9.08 29.44 -21.76
C ASP A 222 -8.55 29.95 -20.42
N LYS A 223 -7.70 29.16 -19.72
CA LYS A 223 -7.17 29.42 -18.38
C LYS A 223 -8.25 29.67 -17.31
N ASP A 224 -9.43 29.12 -17.51
CA ASP A 224 -10.57 29.29 -16.60
C ASP A 224 -10.48 28.33 -15.40
N PHE A 225 -9.57 28.65 -14.47
CA PHE A 225 -9.38 27.91 -13.22
C PHE A 225 -10.55 28.08 -12.24
N ASP A 226 -11.30 29.18 -12.33
CA ASP A 226 -12.49 29.39 -11.49
C ASP A 226 -13.60 28.43 -11.85
N ARG A 227 -13.79 28.14 -13.14
CA ARG A 227 -14.71 27.10 -13.60
C ARG A 227 -14.31 25.72 -13.10
N VAL A 228 -13.00 25.39 -13.09
CA VAL A 228 -12.52 24.13 -12.51
C VAL A 228 -12.93 24.02 -11.05
N MET A 229 -12.68 25.06 -10.26
CA MET A 229 -13.03 25.08 -8.83
C MET A 229 -14.54 25.01 -8.61
N ALA A 230 -15.34 25.71 -9.41
CA ALA A 230 -16.80 25.69 -9.33
C ALA A 230 -17.35 24.28 -9.59
N VAL A 231 -16.89 23.58 -10.64
CA VAL A 231 -17.30 22.19 -10.93
C VAL A 231 -16.89 21.25 -9.80
N MET A 232 -15.65 21.35 -9.32
CA MET A 232 -15.14 20.50 -8.22
C MET A 232 -15.88 20.74 -6.90
N GLN A 233 -16.33 21.96 -6.64
CA GLN A 233 -17.14 22.30 -5.47
C GLN A 233 -18.56 21.76 -5.61
N ASP A 234 -19.17 21.92 -6.78
CA ASP A 234 -20.55 21.52 -7.04
C ASP A 234 -20.75 20.00 -7.00
N CYS A 235 -19.79 19.22 -7.52
CA CYS A 235 -19.85 17.75 -7.50
C CYS A 235 -19.39 17.12 -6.18
N GLU A 236 -18.66 17.85 -5.34
CA GLU A 236 -18.09 17.36 -4.07
C GLU A 236 -17.34 16.02 -4.19
N VAL A 237 -16.54 15.83 -5.24
CA VAL A 237 -15.66 14.64 -5.32
C VAL A 237 -14.86 14.53 -4.04
N ARG A 238 -15.02 13.39 -3.35
CA ARG A 238 -14.34 13.15 -2.07
C ARG A 238 -13.01 12.44 -2.26
N GLY A 239 -12.14 12.54 -1.25
CA GLY A 239 -10.90 11.81 -1.20
C GLY A 239 -11.14 10.30 -1.08
N MET A 240 -10.82 9.54 -2.13
CA MET A 240 -11.10 8.11 -2.28
C MET A 240 -10.02 7.20 -1.67
N GLY A 241 -9.01 7.79 -1.02
CA GLY A 241 -7.95 7.03 -0.33
C GLY A 241 -8.25 6.66 1.12
N GLY A 242 -9.47 6.96 1.64
CA GLY A 242 -9.87 6.55 2.99
C GLY A 242 -10.72 7.55 3.75
N ALA A 243 -10.25 8.76 3.97
CA ALA A 243 -10.90 9.72 4.89
C ALA A 243 -12.12 10.46 4.31
N GLY A 244 -12.38 10.41 3.02
CA GLY A 244 -13.55 11.03 2.41
C GLY A 244 -13.60 12.57 2.48
N PHE A 245 -12.47 13.24 2.71
CA PHE A 245 -12.44 14.70 2.76
C PHE A 245 -12.64 15.31 1.35
N PRO A 246 -13.51 16.33 1.17
CA PRO A 246 -13.77 16.92 -0.15
C PRO A 246 -12.50 17.44 -0.82
N ALA A 247 -12.22 16.99 -2.05
CA ALA A 247 -10.98 17.29 -2.77
C ALA A 247 -10.86 18.80 -3.05
N TYR A 248 -11.97 19.46 -3.44
CA TYR A 248 -11.97 20.89 -3.77
C TYR A 248 -11.45 21.74 -2.61
N ARG A 249 -11.76 21.41 -1.34
CA ARG A 249 -11.28 22.17 -0.17
C ARG A 249 -9.76 22.09 0.00
N LYS A 250 -9.15 20.99 -0.39
CA LYS A 250 -7.67 20.90 -0.41
C LYS A 250 -7.10 21.77 -1.51
N TRP A 251 -7.70 21.74 -2.71
CA TRP A 251 -7.26 22.54 -3.83
C TRP A 251 -7.43 24.04 -3.54
N GLU A 252 -8.58 24.45 -2.99
CA GLU A 252 -8.85 25.83 -2.57
C GLU A 252 -7.81 26.32 -1.55
N ALA A 253 -7.53 25.54 -0.51
CA ALA A 253 -6.56 25.89 0.51
C ALA A 253 -5.14 26.08 -0.07
N VAL A 254 -4.70 25.19 -0.96
CA VAL A 254 -3.39 25.30 -1.62
C VAL A 254 -3.38 26.47 -2.61
N ARG A 255 -4.47 26.70 -3.35
CA ARG A 255 -4.61 27.83 -4.27
C ARG A 255 -4.48 29.16 -3.52
N ALA A 256 -5.16 29.29 -2.38
CA ALA A 256 -5.16 30.50 -1.55
C ALA A 256 -3.84 30.75 -0.80
N ALA A 257 -3.01 29.72 -0.62
CA ALA A 257 -1.77 29.84 0.13
C ALA A 257 -0.77 30.77 -0.60
N ARG A 258 -0.21 31.72 0.15
CA ARG A 258 0.82 32.64 -0.34
C ARG A 258 2.19 31.96 -0.30
N SER A 259 2.58 31.33 -1.39
CA SER A 259 3.88 30.69 -1.57
C SER A 259 4.30 30.76 -3.03
N SER A 260 5.59 31.01 -3.28
CA SER A 260 6.18 30.94 -4.61
C SER A 260 6.33 29.53 -5.14
N GLU A 261 6.34 28.54 -4.25
CA GLU A 261 6.43 27.12 -4.58
C GLU A 261 5.27 26.36 -3.96
N LYS A 262 4.63 25.52 -4.75
CA LYS A 262 3.55 24.63 -4.33
C LYS A 262 3.71 23.28 -5.03
N PHE A 263 3.18 22.23 -4.42
CA PHE A 263 3.32 20.86 -4.94
C PHE A 263 1.98 20.14 -5.04
N VAL A 264 1.93 19.18 -5.96
CA VAL A 264 0.86 18.20 -6.07
C VAL A 264 1.45 16.81 -5.81
N ILE A 265 0.76 15.98 -5.04
CA ILE A 265 1.16 14.58 -4.84
C ILE A 265 -0.02 13.68 -5.11
N CYS A 266 0.18 12.68 -5.97
CA CYS A 266 -0.70 11.53 -6.09
C CYS A 266 -0.19 10.42 -5.17
N ASN A 267 -1.02 10.04 -4.19
CA ASN A 267 -0.75 8.90 -3.33
C ASN A 267 -1.25 7.63 -4.02
N ALA A 268 -0.31 6.87 -4.58
CA ALA A 268 -0.49 5.57 -5.20
C ALA A 268 0.19 4.44 -4.38
N ASP A 269 0.42 4.68 -3.08
CA ASP A 269 0.84 3.64 -2.14
C ASP A 269 -0.37 2.88 -1.61
N GLU A 270 -0.86 1.95 -2.41
CA GLU A 270 -2.02 1.11 -2.13
C GLU A 270 -1.58 -0.16 -1.41
N SER A 271 -1.30 -0.04 -0.12
CA SER A 271 -0.70 -1.13 0.67
C SER A 271 -1.67 -1.74 1.71
N GLU A 272 -2.91 -1.28 1.81
CA GLU A 272 -3.91 -1.86 2.71
C GLU A 272 -4.46 -3.17 2.16
N PRO A 273 -4.45 -4.29 2.94
CA PRO A 273 -4.96 -5.58 2.50
C PRO A 273 -6.42 -5.51 2.01
N GLY A 274 -6.67 -6.08 0.84
CA GLY A 274 -7.97 -6.02 0.17
C GLY A 274 -8.10 -4.87 -0.82
N THR A 275 -7.29 -3.82 -0.72
CA THR A 275 -7.32 -2.67 -1.63
C THR A 275 -6.51 -2.98 -2.90
N ILE A 276 -7.16 -2.91 -4.06
CA ILE A 276 -6.57 -3.22 -5.38
C ILE A 276 -7.09 -2.31 -6.49
N LYS A 277 -7.87 -1.29 -6.13
CA LYS A 277 -8.54 -0.41 -7.10
C LYS A 277 -7.58 0.57 -7.77
N ASP A 278 -6.56 1.07 -7.03
CA ASP A 278 -5.59 2.01 -7.58
C ASP A 278 -4.68 1.30 -8.58
N ARG A 279 -4.29 0.04 -8.32
CA ARG A 279 -3.62 -0.82 -9.29
C ARG A 279 -4.42 -0.90 -10.60
N PHE A 280 -5.73 -1.15 -10.51
CA PHE A 280 -6.62 -1.21 -11.67
C PHE A 280 -6.67 0.13 -12.42
N ILE A 281 -6.87 1.23 -11.71
CA ILE A 281 -6.96 2.58 -12.30
C ILE A 281 -5.63 2.95 -12.98
N LEU A 282 -4.49 2.73 -12.33
CA LEU A 282 -3.16 2.99 -12.91
C LEU A 282 -2.88 2.15 -14.16
N GLN A 283 -3.45 0.96 -14.25
CA GLN A 283 -3.27 0.07 -15.39
C GLN A 283 -4.14 0.47 -16.60
N TYR A 284 -5.39 0.84 -16.35
CA TYR A 284 -6.37 1.02 -17.42
C TYR A 284 -6.73 2.48 -17.70
N LEU A 285 -6.59 3.36 -16.71
CA LEU A 285 -6.94 4.78 -16.77
C LEU A 285 -5.78 5.71 -16.35
N PRO A 286 -4.51 5.41 -16.71
CA PRO A 286 -3.37 6.23 -16.29
C PRO A 286 -3.51 7.67 -16.78
N HIS A 287 -4.09 7.88 -17.96
CA HIS A 287 -4.32 9.19 -18.55
C HIS A 287 -5.22 10.09 -17.69
N LEU A 288 -6.29 9.54 -17.08
CA LEU A 288 -7.15 10.31 -16.18
C LEU A 288 -6.43 10.73 -14.90
N VAL A 289 -5.60 9.84 -14.34
CA VAL A 289 -4.81 10.16 -13.14
C VAL A 289 -3.84 11.31 -13.42
N LEU A 290 -3.10 11.22 -14.53
CA LEU A 290 -2.12 12.23 -14.93
C LEU A 290 -2.81 13.56 -15.30
N GLU A 291 -3.94 13.52 -16.02
CA GLU A 291 -4.74 14.71 -16.30
C GLU A 291 -5.22 15.39 -15.01
N GLY A 292 -5.79 14.63 -14.08
CA GLY A 292 -6.25 15.15 -12.80
C GLY A 292 -5.15 15.80 -11.98
N MET A 293 -3.94 15.22 -12.00
CA MET A 293 -2.76 15.81 -11.34
C MET A 293 -2.34 17.13 -11.98
N ILE A 294 -2.23 17.17 -13.31
CA ILE A 294 -1.80 18.37 -14.04
C ILE A 294 -2.84 19.50 -13.87
N VAL A 295 -4.13 19.18 -14.02
CA VAL A 295 -5.23 20.13 -13.82
C VAL A 295 -5.24 20.68 -12.38
N CYS A 296 -5.03 19.82 -11.37
CA CYS A 296 -4.87 20.26 -9.98
C CYS A 296 -3.66 21.21 -9.84
N GLY A 297 -2.53 20.87 -10.44
CA GLY A 297 -1.32 21.68 -10.41
C GLY A 297 -1.55 23.08 -10.97
N LEU A 298 -2.05 23.16 -12.19
CA LEU A 298 -2.34 24.41 -12.87
C LEU A 298 -3.37 25.26 -12.10
N THR A 299 -4.43 24.62 -11.58
CA THR A 299 -5.50 25.30 -10.83
C THR A 299 -5.01 25.86 -9.49
N THR A 300 -4.14 25.14 -8.78
CA THR A 300 -3.62 25.55 -7.48
C THR A 300 -2.40 26.46 -7.56
N GLY A 301 -1.81 26.60 -8.76
CA GLY A 301 -0.57 27.33 -9.00
C GLY A 301 0.67 26.54 -8.56
N ALA A 302 0.58 25.22 -8.49
CA ALA A 302 1.74 24.36 -8.26
C ALA A 302 2.52 24.18 -9.57
N GLN A 303 3.84 24.07 -9.44
CA GLN A 303 4.74 23.91 -10.58
C GLN A 303 5.25 22.48 -10.76
N ARG A 304 5.13 21.65 -9.72
CA ARG A 304 5.63 20.27 -9.72
C ARG A 304 4.66 19.32 -9.05
N GLY A 305 4.61 18.09 -9.59
CA GLY A 305 3.87 16.99 -9.04
C GLY A 305 4.70 15.73 -8.89
N TYR A 306 4.35 14.92 -7.89
CA TYR A 306 4.95 13.61 -7.65
C TYR A 306 3.85 12.55 -7.64
N LEU A 307 3.98 11.54 -8.51
CA LEU A 307 3.17 10.34 -8.43
C LEU A 307 3.94 9.33 -7.58
N TYR A 308 3.54 9.19 -6.32
CA TYR A 308 4.18 8.29 -5.36
C TYR A 308 3.55 6.92 -5.45
N VAL A 309 4.24 5.96 -6.07
CA VAL A 309 3.73 4.62 -6.38
C VAL A 309 4.48 3.54 -5.60
N ARG A 310 3.75 2.56 -5.09
CA ARG A 310 4.37 1.44 -4.37
C ARG A 310 5.26 0.59 -5.28
N HIS A 311 6.36 0.10 -4.72
CA HIS A 311 7.38 -0.68 -5.43
C HIS A 311 6.82 -1.94 -6.12
N GLU A 312 5.87 -2.64 -5.51
CA GLU A 312 5.35 -3.91 -6.01
C GLU A 312 4.48 -3.79 -7.28
N TYR A 313 4.19 -2.56 -7.73
CA TYR A 313 3.38 -2.29 -8.92
C TYR A 313 4.24 -2.03 -10.17
N GLN A 314 5.22 -2.91 -10.44
CA GLN A 314 6.19 -2.74 -11.54
C GLN A 314 5.51 -2.53 -12.91
N THR A 315 4.51 -3.36 -13.24
CA THR A 315 3.73 -3.20 -14.48
C THR A 315 3.07 -1.83 -14.58
N GLN A 316 2.49 -1.34 -13.49
CA GLN A 316 1.82 -0.04 -13.47
C GLN A 316 2.83 1.11 -13.55
N ILE A 317 4.01 0.94 -12.98
CA ILE A 317 5.12 1.90 -13.10
C ILE A 317 5.55 2.04 -14.57
N GLU A 318 5.69 0.95 -15.30
CA GLU A 318 6.06 0.98 -16.73
C GLU A 318 4.96 1.62 -17.59
N ILE A 319 3.69 1.31 -17.30
CA ILE A 319 2.55 1.96 -17.97
C ILE A 319 2.55 3.47 -17.72
N LEU A 320 2.77 3.89 -16.48
CA LEU A 320 2.83 5.31 -16.10
C LEU A 320 4.03 6.03 -16.75
N ARG A 321 5.20 5.40 -16.81
CA ARG A 321 6.37 5.95 -17.51
C ARG A 321 6.08 6.15 -18.98
N THR A 322 5.44 5.18 -19.62
CA THR A 322 5.06 5.25 -21.04
C THR A 322 4.07 6.38 -21.30
N GLU A 323 3.02 6.48 -20.49
CA GLU A 323 2.00 7.54 -20.65
C GLU A 323 2.54 8.92 -20.33
N LEU A 324 3.40 9.04 -19.30
CA LEU A 324 4.06 10.30 -18.96
C LEU A 324 5.00 10.77 -20.08
N ALA A 325 5.76 9.86 -20.71
CA ALA A 325 6.60 10.17 -21.86
C ALA A 325 5.77 10.69 -23.04
N ARG A 326 4.60 10.10 -23.29
CA ARG A 326 3.64 10.58 -24.32
C ARG A 326 3.15 12.01 -24.02
N LEU A 327 2.82 12.30 -22.75
CA LEU A 327 2.40 13.63 -22.32
C LEU A 327 3.49 14.69 -22.58
N TYR A 328 4.73 14.39 -22.23
CA TYR A 328 5.86 15.29 -22.50
C TYR A 328 6.07 15.49 -24.00
N ALA A 329 6.05 14.42 -24.79
CA ALA A 329 6.22 14.49 -26.24
C ALA A 329 5.09 15.28 -26.93
N ALA A 330 3.86 15.22 -26.40
CA ALA A 330 2.70 15.96 -26.91
C ALA A 330 2.63 17.42 -26.39
N GLY A 331 3.58 17.86 -25.56
CA GLY A 331 3.55 19.19 -24.94
C GLY A 331 2.40 19.40 -23.96
N LEU A 332 1.87 18.32 -23.38
CA LEU A 332 0.77 18.33 -22.40
C LEU A 332 1.27 18.37 -20.95
N CYS A 333 2.58 18.22 -20.74
CA CYS A 333 3.26 18.31 -19.47
C CYS A 333 4.62 18.99 -19.66
N GLY A 334 5.18 19.60 -18.63
CA GLY A 334 6.43 20.31 -18.66
C GLY A 334 6.26 21.82 -18.80
N ARG A 335 7.09 22.46 -19.61
CA ARG A 335 7.08 23.91 -19.82
C ARG A 335 6.18 24.32 -20.98
N ASN A 336 5.52 25.46 -20.84
CA ASN A 336 4.70 26.07 -21.89
C ASN A 336 3.67 25.09 -22.49
N ILE A 337 2.90 24.45 -21.62
CA ILE A 337 1.91 23.42 -22.00
C ILE A 337 1.01 23.94 -23.13
N LEU A 338 1.03 23.25 -24.28
CA LEU A 338 0.28 23.59 -25.50
C LEU A 338 0.44 25.07 -25.96
N GLY A 339 1.58 25.69 -25.67
CA GLY A 339 1.81 27.10 -26.03
C GLY A 339 1.11 28.11 -25.14
N SER A 340 0.50 27.69 -24.04
CA SER A 340 -0.31 28.54 -23.14
C SER A 340 0.51 29.43 -22.20
N GLY A 341 1.80 29.19 -22.04
CA GLY A 341 2.64 29.84 -21.01
C GLY A 341 2.44 29.24 -19.60
N LEU A 342 1.72 28.11 -19.47
CA LEU A 342 1.55 27.39 -18.23
C LEU A 342 2.60 26.28 -18.12
N ASP A 343 3.16 26.12 -16.93
CA ASP A 343 4.19 25.11 -16.63
C ASP A 343 3.71 24.15 -15.55
N PHE A 344 3.94 22.86 -15.73
CA PHE A 344 3.78 21.84 -14.69
C PHE A 344 4.64 20.64 -15.00
N GLU A 345 5.57 20.33 -14.13
CA GLU A 345 6.45 19.15 -14.23
C GLU A 345 5.93 18.02 -13.36
N LEU A 346 5.93 16.79 -13.88
CA LEU A 346 5.45 15.60 -13.18
C LEU A 346 6.53 14.52 -13.16
N GLU A 347 6.73 13.93 -11.99
CA GLU A 347 7.73 12.89 -11.74
C GLU A 347 7.08 11.67 -11.05
N ILE A 348 7.55 10.46 -11.40
CA ILE A 348 7.17 9.22 -10.74
C ILE A 348 8.19 8.93 -9.64
N PHE A 349 7.73 8.86 -8.39
CA PHE A 349 8.55 8.45 -7.25
C PHE A 349 8.16 7.04 -6.81
N VAL A 350 9.09 6.10 -6.88
CA VAL A 350 8.87 4.73 -6.45
C VAL A 350 9.10 4.60 -4.95
N SER A 351 8.06 4.19 -4.22
CA SER A 351 8.09 3.99 -2.78
C SER A 351 9.10 2.93 -2.38
N PRO A 352 9.90 3.15 -1.34
CA PRO A 352 10.78 2.11 -0.80
C PRO A 352 10.05 1.06 0.05
N GLY A 353 8.71 1.07 0.05
CA GLY A 353 7.83 0.06 0.64
C GLY A 353 7.38 0.34 2.07
N GLY A 354 6.30 -0.37 2.46
CA GLY A 354 5.63 -0.31 3.76
C GLY A 354 4.32 0.48 3.74
N TYR A 355 3.28 -0.06 4.39
CA TYR A 355 1.94 0.54 4.47
C TYR A 355 1.94 1.97 5.03
N ILE A 356 2.84 2.25 5.98
CA ILE A 356 2.94 3.60 6.58
C ILE A 356 3.29 4.67 5.54
N CYS A 357 3.91 4.31 4.42
CA CYS A 357 4.20 5.22 3.31
C CYS A 357 2.93 5.76 2.64
N GLY A 358 1.77 5.13 2.87
CA GLY A 358 0.47 5.65 2.44
C GLY A 358 -0.08 6.79 3.32
N GLU A 359 0.48 7.03 4.53
CA GLU A 359 0.09 8.19 5.33
C GLU A 359 0.67 9.48 4.71
N GLU A 360 -0.17 10.52 4.56
CA GLU A 360 0.16 11.71 3.77
C GLU A 360 1.47 12.41 4.16
N THR A 361 1.80 12.47 5.45
CA THR A 361 3.02 13.13 5.93
C THR A 361 4.22 12.19 5.93
N ALA A 362 4.03 10.91 6.20
CA ALA A 362 5.06 9.87 6.09
C ALA A 362 5.55 9.72 4.64
N LEU A 363 4.64 9.74 3.67
CA LEU A 363 4.95 9.79 2.24
C LEU A 363 5.85 10.99 1.90
N MET A 364 5.53 12.17 2.42
CA MET A 364 6.35 13.37 2.20
C MET A 364 7.73 13.25 2.84
N GLU A 365 7.84 12.64 4.03
CA GLU A 365 9.14 12.34 4.65
C GLU A 365 9.98 11.41 3.76
N ALA A 366 9.35 10.37 3.17
CA ALA A 366 10.04 9.47 2.25
C ALA A 366 10.56 10.20 0.99
N ILE A 367 9.75 11.06 0.37
CA ILE A 367 10.19 11.90 -0.77
C ILE A 367 11.35 12.82 -0.35
N GLN A 368 11.34 13.31 0.88
CA GLN A 368 12.40 14.18 1.43
C GLN A 368 13.67 13.41 1.82
N GLY A 369 13.70 12.08 1.64
CA GLY A 369 14.86 11.25 1.95
C GLY A 369 14.99 10.91 3.43
N HIS A 370 13.89 10.96 4.19
CA HIS A 370 13.83 10.60 5.61
C HIS A 370 13.11 9.26 5.79
N ARG A 371 13.10 8.74 7.03
CA ARG A 371 12.20 7.64 7.42
C ARG A 371 10.75 8.09 7.30
N ALA A 372 9.89 7.24 6.75
CA ALA A 372 8.46 7.53 6.59
C ALA A 372 7.74 7.53 7.95
N GLU A 373 7.97 8.55 8.73
CA GLU A 373 7.39 8.75 10.05
C GLU A 373 6.37 9.89 10.01
N PRO A 374 5.09 9.64 10.37
CA PRO A 374 4.05 10.67 10.39
C PRO A 374 4.43 11.90 11.22
N ARG A 375 4.05 13.08 10.73
CA ARG A 375 4.19 14.37 11.44
C ARG A 375 3.00 14.60 12.37
N ASN A 376 3.24 15.35 13.44
CA ASN A 376 2.14 15.90 14.24
C ASN A 376 1.34 16.92 13.43
N LYS A 377 0.03 16.93 13.61
CA LYS A 377 -0.89 17.90 12.99
C LYS A 377 -1.56 18.72 14.10
N PRO A 378 -1.67 20.05 14.03
CA PRO A 378 -1.19 20.94 12.95
C PRO A 378 0.34 21.09 12.92
N PRO A 379 0.94 21.60 11.81
CA PRO A 379 0.29 22.13 10.60
C PRO A 379 -0.23 21.04 9.65
N ARG A 380 -1.22 21.41 8.80
CA ARG A 380 -1.73 20.50 7.75
C ARG A 380 -0.90 20.65 6.47
N THR A 381 -0.87 19.62 5.66
CA THR A 381 -0.07 19.53 4.42
C THR A 381 -0.42 20.60 3.38
N VAL A 382 -1.68 21.04 3.35
CA VAL A 382 -2.12 22.16 2.49
C VAL A 382 -1.44 23.48 2.82
N ASN A 383 -0.88 23.62 4.03
CA ASN A 383 -0.13 24.80 4.47
C ASN A 383 1.39 24.53 4.51
N GLN A 384 1.80 23.39 5.08
CA GLN A 384 3.19 22.98 5.26
C GLN A 384 3.35 21.49 4.94
N GLY A 385 3.37 21.16 3.66
CA GLY A 385 3.53 19.82 3.14
C GLY A 385 4.97 19.47 2.77
N LEU A 386 5.20 19.14 1.50
CA LEU A 386 6.50 18.76 0.96
C LEU A 386 7.48 19.95 1.06
N TRP A 387 8.64 19.73 1.67
CA TRP A 387 9.66 20.76 1.99
C TRP A 387 9.09 21.99 2.71
N GLY A 388 8.07 21.79 3.53
CA GLY A 388 7.40 22.87 4.26
C GLY A 388 6.55 23.81 3.39
N LYS A 389 6.26 23.41 2.13
CA LYS A 389 5.47 24.20 1.18
C LYS A 389 4.04 23.71 1.08
N PRO A 390 3.08 24.54 0.66
CA PRO A 390 1.71 24.12 0.42
C PRO A 390 1.66 22.96 -0.58
N THR A 391 0.96 21.87 -0.21
CA THR A 391 0.92 20.65 -1.00
C THR A 391 -0.50 20.11 -1.10
N ALA A 392 -1.01 19.93 -2.33
CA ALA A 392 -2.26 19.25 -2.62
C ALA A 392 -1.98 17.76 -2.79
N LEU A 393 -2.38 16.94 -1.83
CA LEU A 393 -2.25 15.49 -1.90
C LEU A 393 -3.62 14.84 -2.06
N ASN A 394 -3.78 14.02 -3.10
CA ASN A 394 -4.95 13.19 -3.33
C ASN A 394 -4.55 11.77 -3.73
N ASN A 395 -5.52 10.84 -3.59
CA ASN A 395 -5.38 9.46 -4.03
C ASN A 395 -5.58 9.34 -5.55
N VAL A 396 -5.12 8.23 -6.14
CA VAL A 396 -5.24 7.86 -7.56
C VAL A 396 -6.67 8.01 -8.07
N GLU A 397 -7.63 7.35 -7.41
CA GLU A 397 -9.05 7.40 -7.79
C GLU A 397 -9.61 8.82 -7.72
N THR A 398 -9.18 9.60 -6.74
CA THR A 398 -9.63 11.00 -6.61
C THR A 398 -9.19 11.85 -7.80
N PHE A 399 -7.96 11.69 -8.30
CA PHE A 399 -7.51 12.40 -9.49
C PHE A 399 -8.20 11.92 -10.76
N ALA A 400 -8.38 10.61 -10.93
CA ALA A 400 -9.11 10.04 -12.07
C ALA A 400 -10.57 10.55 -12.10
N LEU A 401 -11.27 10.54 -10.97
CA LEU A 401 -12.62 11.05 -10.87
C LEU A 401 -12.71 12.57 -11.07
N ALA A 402 -11.71 13.33 -10.61
CA ALA A 402 -11.66 14.76 -10.86
C ALA A 402 -11.53 15.06 -12.37
N ALA A 403 -10.61 14.39 -13.08
CA ALA A 403 -10.47 14.53 -14.53
C ALA A 403 -11.76 14.17 -15.27
N SER A 404 -12.34 13.02 -14.95
CA SER A 404 -13.60 12.53 -15.52
C SER A 404 -14.76 13.52 -15.29
N THR A 405 -14.94 13.97 -14.04
CA THR A 405 -16.00 14.92 -13.67
C THR A 405 -15.83 16.27 -14.38
N LEU A 406 -14.61 16.74 -14.52
CA LEU A 406 -14.32 17.99 -15.23
C LEU A 406 -14.55 17.90 -16.74
N ALA A 407 -14.42 16.70 -17.31
CA ALA A 407 -14.75 16.44 -18.72
C ALA A 407 -16.26 16.35 -18.95
N HIS A 408 -16.98 15.58 -18.13
CA HIS A 408 -18.42 15.33 -18.30
C HIS A 408 -19.32 16.41 -17.66
N GLY A 409 -18.83 17.12 -16.63
CA GLY A 409 -19.60 18.08 -15.84
C GLY A 409 -20.15 17.50 -14.53
N ALA A 410 -20.46 18.40 -13.57
CA ALA A 410 -20.89 18.03 -12.22
C ALA A 410 -22.22 17.26 -12.19
N GLU A 411 -23.17 17.64 -13.04
CA GLU A 411 -24.47 16.95 -13.11
C GLU A 411 -24.35 15.49 -13.55
N TRP A 412 -23.44 15.20 -14.50
CA TRP A 412 -23.13 13.83 -14.86
C TRP A 412 -22.64 13.03 -13.66
N TYR A 413 -21.68 13.57 -12.88
CA TYR A 413 -21.15 12.88 -11.71
C TYR A 413 -22.24 12.60 -10.66
N LYS A 414 -23.06 13.60 -10.34
CA LYS A 414 -24.16 13.47 -9.38
C LYS A 414 -25.17 12.39 -9.81
N ALA A 415 -25.46 12.31 -11.10
CA ALA A 415 -26.41 11.35 -11.67
C ALA A 415 -25.93 9.90 -11.63
N GLN A 416 -24.62 9.64 -11.43
CA GLN A 416 -24.10 8.26 -11.34
C GLN A 416 -24.47 7.55 -10.01
N GLY A 417 -24.80 8.30 -8.98
CA GLY A 417 -25.09 7.74 -7.65
C GLY A 417 -26.52 7.24 -7.48
N ARG A 418 -26.78 6.59 -6.34
CA ARG A 418 -28.10 6.08 -5.91
C ARG A 418 -28.35 6.46 -4.46
N ASN A 419 -29.62 6.40 -4.01
CA ASN A 419 -30.02 6.56 -2.61
C ASN A 419 -29.44 7.84 -1.97
N ALA A 420 -29.52 8.98 -2.66
CA ALA A 420 -28.99 10.27 -2.24
C ALA A 420 -27.46 10.31 -2.00
N SER A 421 -26.72 9.34 -2.51
CA SER A 421 -25.26 9.28 -2.48
C SER A 421 -24.73 9.54 -3.88
N PRO A 422 -24.30 10.78 -4.22
CA PRO A 422 -23.87 11.11 -5.56
C PRO A 422 -22.54 10.46 -5.90
N GLY A 423 -22.34 10.20 -7.20
CA GLY A 423 -21.05 9.80 -7.73
C GLY A 423 -20.89 8.30 -7.98
N ILE A 424 -19.71 7.97 -8.40
CA ILE A 424 -19.25 6.65 -8.78
C ILE A 424 -17.99 6.30 -7.99
N LYS A 425 -17.75 5.04 -7.77
CA LYS A 425 -16.57 4.57 -7.04
C LYS A 425 -16.03 3.28 -7.64
N PHE A 426 -14.72 3.14 -7.63
CA PHE A 426 -14.06 1.86 -7.85
C PHE A 426 -13.96 1.09 -6.53
N VAL A 427 -14.47 -0.14 -6.51
CA VAL A 427 -14.48 -0.99 -5.32
C VAL A 427 -13.81 -2.31 -5.63
N GLY A 428 -12.79 -2.65 -4.84
CA GLY A 428 -12.24 -4.00 -4.83
C GLY A 428 -13.13 -4.94 -4.02
N VAL A 429 -13.52 -6.08 -4.58
CA VAL A 429 -14.22 -7.14 -3.85
C VAL A 429 -13.36 -8.39 -3.90
N THR A 430 -12.97 -8.89 -2.72
CA THR A 430 -12.04 -10.00 -2.55
C THR A 430 -12.53 -10.93 -1.43
N GLY A 431 -11.73 -11.90 -1.05
CA GLY A 431 -12.11 -12.92 -0.06
C GLY A 431 -12.88 -14.07 -0.71
N ARG A 432 -13.83 -14.65 0.03
CA ARG A 432 -14.56 -15.86 -0.37
C ARG A 432 -15.72 -15.56 -1.33
N VAL A 433 -15.40 -15.06 -2.53
CA VAL A 433 -16.37 -14.74 -3.59
C VAL A 433 -15.98 -15.38 -4.92
N GLN A 434 -16.99 -15.64 -5.77
CA GLN A 434 -16.81 -16.37 -7.04
C GLN A 434 -16.06 -15.53 -8.10
N ARG A 435 -16.26 -14.20 -8.11
CA ARG A 435 -15.68 -13.27 -9.09
C ARG A 435 -14.98 -12.11 -8.38
N PRO A 436 -13.82 -12.36 -7.74
CA PRO A 436 -13.07 -11.28 -7.13
C PRO A 436 -12.52 -10.31 -8.20
N GLY A 437 -12.39 -9.04 -7.87
CA GLY A 437 -11.88 -8.02 -8.78
C GLY A 437 -12.23 -6.61 -8.39
N VAL A 438 -12.01 -5.67 -9.32
CA VAL A 438 -12.38 -4.25 -9.16
C VAL A 438 -13.60 -3.96 -10.02
N PHE A 439 -14.57 -3.28 -9.41
CA PHE A 439 -15.84 -2.92 -10.04
C PHE A 439 -16.05 -1.41 -9.95
N GLU A 440 -16.42 -0.80 -11.06
CA GLU A 440 -16.94 0.56 -11.12
C GLU A 440 -18.43 0.52 -10.76
N VAL A 441 -18.82 1.15 -9.65
CA VAL A 441 -20.18 1.05 -9.11
C VAL A 441 -20.74 2.41 -8.71
N PRO A 442 -22.07 2.59 -8.80
CA PRO A 442 -22.72 3.77 -8.23
C PRO A 442 -22.50 3.86 -6.73
N MET A 443 -22.19 5.03 -6.21
CA MET A 443 -22.30 5.27 -4.77
C MET A 443 -23.75 5.00 -4.31
N GLY A 444 -23.90 4.49 -3.08
CA GLY A 444 -25.21 4.21 -2.48
C GLY A 444 -25.82 2.85 -2.86
N ILE A 445 -25.16 1.98 -3.62
CA ILE A 445 -25.59 0.57 -3.77
C ILE A 445 -25.43 -0.18 -2.46
N SER A 446 -26.18 -1.27 -2.26
CA SER A 446 -26.00 -2.12 -1.08
C SER A 446 -24.75 -3.01 -1.20
N TYR A 447 -24.14 -3.38 -0.05
CA TYR A 447 -23.10 -4.42 -0.05
C TYR A 447 -23.64 -5.76 -0.55
N ARG A 448 -24.94 -6.04 -0.39
CA ARG A 448 -25.59 -7.21 -0.98
C ARG A 448 -25.51 -7.19 -2.50
N ASP A 449 -25.92 -6.11 -3.16
CA ASP A 449 -25.85 -5.97 -4.60
C ASP A 449 -24.40 -6.08 -5.09
N LEU A 450 -23.46 -5.47 -4.37
CA LEU A 450 -22.05 -5.53 -4.69
C LEU A 450 -21.49 -6.96 -4.61
N ILE A 451 -21.73 -7.67 -3.50
CA ILE A 451 -21.17 -9.00 -3.26
C ILE A 451 -21.87 -10.05 -4.14
N PHE A 452 -23.18 -10.05 -4.22
CA PHE A 452 -23.93 -11.09 -4.96
C PHE A 452 -24.12 -10.72 -6.44
N GLY A 453 -24.42 -9.47 -6.77
CA GLY A 453 -24.64 -9.03 -8.13
C GLY A 453 -23.33 -8.92 -8.93
N TYR A 454 -22.39 -8.15 -8.42
CA TYR A 454 -21.11 -7.92 -9.14
C TYR A 454 -20.10 -9.06 -8.91
N ALA A 455 -19.85 -9.47 -7.66
CA ALA A 455 -18.85 -10.46 -7.34
C ALA A 455 -19.36 -11.92 -7.32
N GLY A 456 -20.65 -12.17 -7.63
CA GLY A 456 -21.22 -13.50 -7.80
C GLY A 456 -21.54 -14.27 -6.52
N GLY A 457 -21.45 -13.63 -5.36
CA GLY A 457 -21.67 -14.26 -4.06
C GLY A 457 -20.54 -15.16 -3.60
N PRO A 458 -20.71 -15.88 -2.49
CA PRO A 458 -19.73 -16.83 -1.96
C PRO A 458 -19.57 -18.05 -2.86
N PHE A 459 -18.54 -18.86 -2.62
CA PHE A 459 -18.37 -20.14 -3.32
C PHE A 459 -19.54 -21.09 -3.04
N ALA A 460 -19.78 -22.06 -3.94
CA ALA A 460 -20.85 -23.04 -3.80
C ALA A 460 -20.74 -23.80 -2.46
N GLY A 461 -21.84 -23.85 -1.71
CA GLY A 461 -21.91 -24.46 -0.39
C GLY A 461 -21.31 -23.63 0.75
N GLU A 462 -20.95 -22.39 0.49
CA GLU A 462 -20.53 -21.43 1.52
C GLU A 462 -21.58 -20.35 1.74
N GLU A 463 -21.60 -19.78 2.94
CA GLU A 463 -22.48 -18.68 3.31
C GLU A 463 -21.63 -17.48 3.79
N VAL A 464 -22.03 -16.28 3.45
CA VAL A 464 -21.39 -15.06 3.97
C VAL A 464 -21.76 -14.93 5.44
N ILE A 465 -20.78 -14.90 6.33
CA ILE A 465 -20.99 -14.64 7.77
C ILE A 465 -20.66 -13.18 8.13
N GLY A 466 -19.76 -12.56 7.37
CA GLY A 466 -19.35 -11.17 7.60
C GLY A 466 -18.49 -10.65 6.45
N PHE A 467 -18.19 -9.37 6.50
CA PHE A 467 -17.35 -8.70 5.52
C PHE A 467 -16.65 -7.48 6.15
N ALA A 468 -15.48 -7.15 5.64
CA ALA A 468 -14.83 -5.87 5.93
C ALA A 468 -15.19 -4.90 4.80
N PRO A 469 -15.84 -3.75 5.07
CA PRO A 469 -16.21 -2.77 4.04
C PRO A 469 -15.02 -2.11 3.34
N SER A 470 -13.88 -2.02 4.03
CA SER A 470 -12.66 -1.39 3.50
C SER A 470 -11.40 -1.94 4.16
N GLY A 471 -11.14 -3.23 3.98
CA GLY A 471 -9.96 -3.88 4.55
C GLY A 471 -9.92 -3.84 6.07
N PRO A 472 -8.74 -4.02 6.68
CA PRO A 472 -8.60 -4.09 8.13
C PRO A 472 -9.01 -2.79 8.84
N SER A 473 -8.83 -1.63 8.21
CA SER A 473 -9.15 -0.32 8.82
C SER A 473 -10.63 -0.13 9.14
N SER A 474 -11.53 -0.81 8.42
CA SER A 474 -12.99 -0.69 8.61
C SER A 474 -13.55 -1.61 9.69
N GLY A 475 -12.77 -2.59 10.15
CA GLY A 475 -13.28 -3.70 10.95
C GLY A 475 -14.26 -4.57 10.16
N TYR A 476 -15.02 -5.40 10.87
CA TYR A 476 -15.91 -6.41 10.29
C TYR A 476 -17.37 -6.12 10.62
N LEU A 477 -18.24 -6.23 9.61
CA LEU A 477 -19.69 -6.18 9.73
C LEU A 477 -20.30 -7.56 9.50
N PRO A 478 -21.37 -7.95 10.20
CA PRO A 478 -22.03 -9.24 10.02
C PRO A 478 -22.90 -9.26 8.77
N ALA A 479 -23.20 -10.45 8.27
CA ALA A 479 -24.05 -10.65 7.09
C ALA A 479 -25.44 -10.00 7.21
N SER A 480 -25.97 -9.82 8.44
CA SER A 480 -27.22 -9.10 8.68
C SER A 480 -27.19 -7.62 8.25
N LEU A 481 -26.00 -7.05 8.02
CA LEU A 481 -25.80 -5.67 7.58
C LEU A 481 -25.46 -5.56 6.08
N LEU A 482 -25.65 -6.61 5.28
CA LEU A 482 -25.40 -6.60 3.83
C LEU A 482 -26.25 -5.56 3.07
N ASP A 483 -27.40 -5.18 3.59
CA ASP A 483 -28.28 -4.17 2.97
C ASP A 483 -27.84 -2.71 3.27
N THR A 484 -26.73 -2.53 4.00
CA THR A 484 -26.13 -1.22 4.23
C THR A 484 -25.68 -0.61 2.89
N PRO A 485 -25.99 0.67 2.61
CA PRO A 485 -25.52 1.34 1.40
C PRO A 485 -24.03 1.65 1.48
N LEU A 486 -23.38 1.62 0.33
CA LEU A 486 -21.99 2.02 0.10
C LEU A 486 -21.91 3.55 0.16
N ASP A 487 -21.87 4.11 1.35
CA ASP A 487 -21.81 5.55 1.57
C ASP A 487 -20.91 5.94 2.77
N TRP A 488 -20.61 7.25 2.87
CA TRP A 488 -19.77 7.77 3.93
C TRP A 488 -20.46 7.85 5.29
N GLY A 489 -21.74 8.16 5.30
CA GLY A 489 -22.48 8.50 6.52
C GLY A 489 -22.98 7.29 7.29
N THR A 490 -23.56 6.32 6.59
CA THR A 490 -24.17 5.14 7.20
C THR A 490 -23.12 4.24 7.84
N LEU A 491 -22.00 3.99 7.14
CA LEU A 491 -20.91 3.18 7.68
C LEU A 491 -20.27 3.81 8.93
N ALA A 492 -20.09 5.13 8.95
CA ALA A 492 -19.58 5.83 10.13
C ALA A 492 -20.50 5.67 11.36
N LYS A 493 -21.83 5.68 11.18
CA LYS A 493 -22.80 5.43 12.27
C LYS A 493 -22.73 3.99 12.81
N LEU A 494 -22.31 3.03 11.99
CA LEU A 494 -22.09 1.65 12.41
C LEU A 494 -20.76 1.44 13.16
N GLY A 495 -19.89 2.46 13.19
CA GLY A 495 -18.53 2.38 13.75
C GLY A 495 -17.53 1.78 12.78
N SER A 496 -17.87 1.82 11.48
CA SER A 496 -17.04 1.37 10.36
C SER A 496 -16.73 2.53 9.43
N MET A 497 -16.17 2.27 8.25
CA MET A 497 -15.87 3.31 7.24
C MET A 497 -15.97 2.75 5.83
N LEU A 498 -16.29 3.63 4.87
CA LEU A 498 -16.18 3.34 3.45
C LEU A 498 -14.71 3.20 3.02
N GLY A 499 -13.85 3.99 3.64
CA GLY A 499 -12.41 3.94 3.43
C GLY A 499 -11.99 4.02 1.96
N SER A 500 -11.08 3.15 1.57
CA SER A 500 -10.62 3.00 0.18
C SER A 500 -11.62 2.23 -0.70
N GLY A 501 -12.57 1.48 -0.11
CA GLY A 501 -13.49 0.61 -0.84
C GLY A 501 -12.88 -0.76 -1.17
N ALA A 502 -12.30 -1.40 -0.16
CA ALA A 502 -11.68 -2.72 -0.24
C ALA A 502 -12.55 -3.76 0.48
N VAL A 503 -13.55 -4.29 -0.17
CA VAL A 503 -14.47 -5.25 0.44
C VAL A 503 -13.82 -6.64 0.51
N VAL A 504 -13.66 -7.17 1.73
CA VAL A 504 -13.17 -8.53 1.96
C VAL A 504 -14.27 -9.38 2.56
N VAL A 505 -14.74 -10.40 1.83
CA VAL A 505 -15.86 -11.24 2.21
C VAL A 505 -15.39 -12.47 2.97
N CYS A 506 -15.94 -12.68 4.17
CA CYS A 506 -15.71 -13.84 5.01
C CYS A 506 -16.89 -14.80 4.94
N SER A 507 -16.62 -16.07 4.64
CA SER A 507 -17.63 -17.12 4.67
C SER A 507 -17.59 -17.92 5.97
N ASN A 508 -18.53 -18.86 6.14
CA ASN A 508 -18.59 -19.81 7.26
C ASN A 508 -17.35 -20.72 7.40
N ARG A 509 -16.37 -20.60 6.49
CA ARG A 509 -15.04 -21.23 6.61
C ARG A 509 -14.06 -20.41 7.44
N ALA A 510 -14.37 -19.14 7.73
CA ALA A 510 -13.50 -18.23 8.48
C ALA A 510 -13.86 -18.20 9.97
N CYS A 511 -12.86 -18.03 10.82
CA CYS A 511 -13.06 -17.60 12.21
C CYS A 511 -12.89 -16.07 12.27
N MET A 512 -13.90 -15.36 12.76
CA MET A 512 -13.84 -13.89 12.83
C MET A 512 -12.80 -13.40 13.84
N LEU A 513 -12.48 -14.18 14.88
CA LEU A 513 -11.40 -13.86 15.83
C LEU A 513 -10.02 -13.98 15.15
N ASP A 514 -9.79 -15.05 14.39
CA ASP A 514 -8.56 -15.26 13.61
C ASP A 514 -8.38 -14.15 12.55
N MET A 515 -9.48 -13.75 11.89
CA MET A 515 -9.46 -12.61 10.97
C MET A 515 -9.10 -11.28 11.65
N ALA A 516 -9.59 -11.05 12.87
CA ALA A 516 -9.22 -9.86 13.65
C ALA A 516 -7.76 -9.93 14.10
N PHE A 517 -7.28 -11.09 14.51
CA PHE A 517 -5.88 -11.31 14.85
C PHE A 517 -4.96 -11.01 13.65
N ASN A 518 -5.28 -11.55 12.48
CA ASN A 518 -4.53 -11.30 11.24
C ASN A 518 -4.46 -9.80 10.93
N ALA A 519 -5.58 -9.08 11.04
CA ALA A 519 -5.64 -7.64 10.80
C ALA A 519 -4.81 -6.83 11.83
N VAL A 520 -4.87 -7.19 13.12
CA VAL A 520 -4.07 -6.51 14.16
C VAL A 520 -2.57 -6.81 13.98
N ARG A 521 -2.23 -8.05 13.60
CA ARG A 521 -0.85 -8.46 13.27
C ARG A 521 -0.30 -7.65 12.10
N PHE A 522 -1.10 -7.42 11.05
CA PHE A 522 -0.75 -6.52 9.96
C PHE A 522 -0.42 -5.11 10.47
N PHE A 523 -1.25 -4.48 11.30
CA PHE A 523 -0.96 -3.16 11.85
C PHE A 523 0.28 -3.12 12.74
N ARG A 524 0.56 -4.19 13.49
CA ARG A 524 1.82 -4.33 14.24
C ARG A 524 3.02 -4.34 13.31
N ASN A 525 2.99 -5.14 12.26
CA ASN A 525 4.09 -5.30 11.31
C ASN A 525 4.37 -4.00 10.55
N GLU A 526 3.32 -3.22 10.27
CA GLU A 526 3.38 -1.97 9.52
C GLU A 526 3.56 -0.70 10.38
N SER A 527 3.69 -0.87 11.69
CA SER A 527 3.95 0.26 12.59
C SER A 527 5.33 0.86 12.35
N CYS A 528 5.40 2.18 12.09
CA CYS A 528 6.68 2.88 11.96
C CYS A 528 7.52 2.92 13.26
N GLY A 529 6.93 2.52 14.38
CA GLY A 529 7.59 2.49 15.68
C GLY A 529 7.77 3.85 16.37
N LYS A 530 7.35 4.98 15.77
CA LYS A 530 7.57 6.32 16.31
C LYS A 530 6.88 6.54 17.65
N CYS A 531 5.58 6.29 17.75
CA CYS A 531 4.83 6.55 18.98
C CYS A 531 4.58 5.29 19.81
N VAL A 532 4.75 5.42 21.12
CA VAL A 532 4.64 4.30 22.09
C VAL A 532 3.28 3.59 22.03
N PRO A 533 2.12 4.30 22.01
CA PRO A 533 0.82 3.63 22.03
C PRO A 533 0.62 2.69 20.83
N CYS A 534 1.07 3.06 19.64
CA CYS A 534 1.02 2.19 18.47
C CYS A 534 2.04 1.04 18.60
N ARG A 535 3.34 1.35 18.79
CA ARG A 535 4.41 0.34 18.82
C ARG A 535 4.20 -0.75 19.87
N ILE A 536 3.85 -0.36 21.09
CA ILE A 536 3.66 -1.30 22.21
C ILE A 536 2.23 -1.85 22.20
N GLY A 537 1.24 -1.00 21.91
CA GLY A 537 -0.17 -1.39 21.94
C GLY A 537 -0.51 -2.46 20.92
N THR A 538 -0.06 -2.33 19.67
CA THR A 538 -0.31 -3.35 18.64
C THR A 538 0.37 -4.69 18.99
N GLN A 539 1.60 -4.67 19.52
CA GLN A 539 2.28 -5.88 19.98
C GLN A 539 1.50 -6.56 21.12
N LYS A 540 1.05 -5.77 22.11
CA LYS A 540 0.28 -6.33 23.24
C LYS A 540 -1.07 -6.91 22.77
N MET A 541 -1.75 -6.26 21.84
CA MET A 541 -2.98 -6.80 21.24
C MET A 541 -2.74 -8.12 20.54
N VAL A 542 -1.68 -8.24 19.75
CA VAL A 542 -1.32 -9.51 19.08
C VAL A 542 -1.09 -10.61 20.10
N GLU A 543 -0.33 -10.37 21.17
CA GLU A 543 -0.07 -11.35 22.25
C GLU A 543 -1.37 -11.79 22.92
N MET A 544 -2.28 -10.87 23.22
CA MET A 544 -3.56 -11.18 23.86
C MET A 544 -4.44 -12.01 22.94
N LEU A 545 -4.59 -11.63 21.68
CA LEU A 545 -5.42 -12.34 20.72
C LEU A 545 -4.86 -13.72 20.38
N ASP A 546 -3.54 -13.86 20.31
CA ASP A 546 -2.87 -15.14 20.19
C ASP A 546 -3.22 -16.06 21.38
N GLY A 547 -3.14 -15.53 22.59
CA GLY A 547 -3.56 -16.24 23.81
C GLY A 547 -5.04 -16.68 23.76
N TRP A 548 -5.93 -15.85 23.22
CA TRP A 548 -7.35 -16.22 23.07
C TRP A 548 -7.55 -17.37 22.09
N MET A 549 -6.79 -17.40 21.00
CA MET A 549 -6.87 -18.46 19.98
C MET A 549 -6.23 -19.77 20.44
N HIS A 550 -5.30 -19.74 21.40
CA HIS A 550 -4.62 -20.91 21.94
C HIS A 550 -5.09 -21.32 23.35
N GLY A 551 -6.17 -20.71 23.84
CA GLY A 551 -6.81 -21.10 25.11
C GLY A 551 -6.05 -20.69 26.37
N SER A 552 -5.16 -19.69 26.27
CA SER A 552 -4.41 -19.10 27.40
C SER A 552 -4.95 -17.71 27.83
N ALA A 553 -6.18 -17.37 27.41
CA ALA A 553 -6.84 -16.12 27.80
C ALA A 553 -6.95 -15.98 29.32
N ALA A 554 -6.63 -14.80 29.86
CA ALA A 554 -6.75 -14.50 31.26
C ALA A 554 -8.09 -13.83 31.61
N ALA A 555 -8.52 -13.97 32.86
CA ALA A 555 -9.69 -13.24 33.35
C ALA A 555 -9.42 -11.72 33.29
N GLY A 556 -10.34 -10.97 32.66
CA GLY A 556 -10.21 -9.53 32.47
C GLY A 556 -9.53 -9.07 31.18
N ASP A 557 -9.00 -9.97 30.36
CA ASP A 557 -8.35 -9.63 29.10
C ASP A 557 -9.24 -8.79 28.17
N ALA A 558 -10.53 -9.09 28.09
CA ALA A 558 -11.45 -8.32 27.25
C ALA A 558 -11.56 -6.84 27.70
N THR A 559 -11.58 -6.60 29.02
CA THR A 559 -11.58 -5.25 29.58
C THR A 559 -10.26 -4.54 29.31
N LEU A 560 -9.14 -5.23 29.54
CA LEU A 560 -7.81 -4.68 29.28
C LEU A 560 -7.62 -4.33 27.78
N LEU A 561 -8.13 -5.19 26.89
CA LEU A 561 -8.09 -4.92 25.44
C LEU A 561 -8.88 -3.67 25.07
N ASP A 562 -10.04 -3.44 25.69
CA ASP A 562 -10.85 -2.23 25.45
C ASP A 562 -10.16 -0.96 25.98
N GLU A 563 -9.60 -1.01 27.17
CA GLU A 563 -8.80 0.09 27.74
C GLU A 563 -7.58 0.43 26.87
N LEU A 564 -6.85 -0.60 26.41
CA LEU A 564 -5.72 -0.44 25.51
C LEU A 564 -6.15 0.16 24.17
N SER A 565 -7.26 -0.31 23.63
CA SER A 565 -7.87 0.22 22.40
C SER A 565 -8.19 1.70 22.52
N HIS A 566 -8.81 2.09 23.65
CA HIS A 566 -9.14 3.48 23.94
C HIS A 566 -7.86 4.35 24.02
N ALA A 567 -6.86 3.89 24.75
CA ALA A 567 -5.58 4.60 24.87
C ALA A 567 -4.90 4.79 23.52
N MET A 568 -4.82 3.73 22.70
CA MET A 568 -4.24 3.80 21.35
C MET A 568 -4.96 4.79 20.46
N LYS A 569 -6.29 4.78 20.46
CA LYS A 569 -7.12 5.68 19.66
C LYS A 569 -6.91 7.15 20.02
N GLN A 570 -6.73 7.46 21.30
CA GLN A 570 -6.58 8.83 21.78
C GLN A 570 -5.16 9.38 21.68
N THR A 571 -4.16 8.52 21.71
CA THR A 571 -2.77 8.96 21.90
C THR A 571 -1.81 8.61 20.76
N SER A 572 -2.25 7.82 19.76
CA SER A 572 -1.45 7.57 18.56
C SER A 572 -1.39 8.79 17.65
N ILE A 573 -0.22 9.06 17.07
CA ILE A 573 0.03 10.23 16.23
C ILE A 573 -0.77 10.19 14.91
N CYS A 574 -0.89 9.00 14.28
CA CYS A 574 -1.52 8.85 12.96
C CYS A 574 -2.65 7.83 12.96
N GLY A 575 -3.35 7.76 11.83
CA GLY A 575 -4.47 6.86 11.61
C GLY A 575 -4.15 5.40 11.87
N LEU A 576 -2.94 4.90 11.50
CA LEU A 576 -2.58 3.50 11.69
C LEU A 576 -2.77 3.06 13.15
N GLY A 577 -2.15 3.76 14.12
CA GLY A 577 -2.27 3.39 15.52
C GLY A 577 -3.66 3.65 16.12
N GLN A 578 -4.40 4.61 15.55
CA GLN A 578 -5.77 4.93 16.00
C GLN A 578 -6.79 3.87 15.56
N ILE A 579 -6.59 3.25 14.39
CA ILE A 579 -7.52 2.27 13.80
C ILE A 579 -7.09 0.82 14.04
N ALA A 580 -5.86 0.55 14.43
CA ALA A 580 -5.36 -0.82 14.68
C ALA A 580 -6.27 -1.65 15.63
N PRO A 581 -6.96 -1.07 16.63
CA PRO A 581 -7.91 -1.79 17.47
C PRO A 581 -9.26 -2.12 16.81
N VAL A 582 -9.62 -1.43 15.71
CA VAL A 582 -10.96 -1.52 15.10
C VAL A 582 -11.34 -2.95 14.69
N PRO A 583 -10.46 -3.77 14.10
CA PRO A 583 -10.80 -5.16 13.75
C PRO A 583 -11.33 -5.96 14.93
N ILE A 584 -10.61 -5.98 16.03
CA ILE A 584 -11.04 -6.76 17.21
C ILE A 584 -12.23 -6.13 17.93
N GLN A 585 -12.30 -4.81 18.03
CA GLN A 585 -13.48 -4.14 18.62
C GLN A 585 -14.74 -4.45 17.82
N SER A 586 -14.67 -4.48 16.50
CA SER A 586 -15.80 -4.85 15.65
C SER A 586 -16.23 -6.31 15.82
N VAL A 587 -15.26 -7.22 16.00
CA VAL A 587 -15.57 -8.65 16.26
C VAL A 587 -16.17 -8.82 17.63
N MET A 588 -15.67 -8.18 18.66
CA MET A 588 -16.28 -8.18 20.00
C MET A 588 -17.74 -7.67 19.97
N LYS A 589 -18.00 -6.64 19.19
CA LYS A 589 -19.34 -6.01 19.05
C LYS A 589 -20.31 -6.87 18.24
N HIS A 590 -19.90 -7.37 17.09
CA HIS A 590 -20.78 -7.96 16.09
C HIS A 590 -20.78 -9.49 16.08
N PHE A 591 -19.77 -10.11 16.69
CA PHE A 591 -19.60 -11.58 16.78
C PHE A 591 -19.31 -12.02 18.24
N PRO A 592 -20.11 -11.55 19.23
CA PRO A 592 -19.83 -11.80 20.65
C PRO A 592 -19.80 -13.30 21.00
N ASP A 593 -20.56 -14.13 20.29
CA ASP A 593 -20.59 -15.57 20.53
C ASP A 593 -19.23 -16.22 20.15
N VAL A 594 -18.63 -15.78 19.02
CA VAL A 594 -17.30 -16.25 18.63
C VAL A 594 -16.26 -15.93 19.70
N VAL A 595 -16.29 -14.71 20.22
CA VAL A 595 -15.34 -14.29 21.28
C VAL A 595 -15.58 -15.09 22.56
N ARG A 596 -16.85 -15.24 23.00
CA ARG A 596 -17.20 -16.03 24.18
C ARG A 596 -16.75 -17.47 24.07
N GLU A 597 -16.98 -18.13 22.93
CA GLU A 597 -16.57 -19.52 22.70
C GLU A 597 -15.05 -19.72 22.81
N HIS A 598 -14.26 -18.79 22.29
CA HIS A 598 -12.81 -18.85 22.42
C HIS A 598 -12.35 -18.61 23.86
N LEU A 599 -12.90 -17.60 24.55
CA LEU A 599 -12.48 -17.23 25.90
C LEU A 599 -12.92 -18.26 26.95
N THR A 600 -14.16 -18.79 26.86
CA THR A 600 -14.73 -19.61 27.93
C THR A 600 -14.80 -21.11 27.62
N GLN A 601 -15.01 -21.48 26.35
CA GLN A 601 -15.20 -22.87 25.93
C GLN A 601 -13.98 -23.46 25.22
N LYS A 602 -12.99 -22.63 24.90
CA LYS A 602 -11.78 -23.00 24.13
C LYS A 602 -12.16 -23.72 22.83
N MET A 603 -13.16 -23.18 22.12
CA MET A 603 -13.74 -23.79 20.92
C MET A 603 -13.74 -22.80 19.76
N CYS A 604 -13.38 -23.30 18.57
CA CYS A 604 -13.48 -22.59 17.31
C CYS A 604 -14.38 -23.36 16.34
N ARG A 605 -15.55 -22.81 15.99
CA ARG A 605 -16.50 -23.48 15.08
C ARG A 605 -15.93 -23.68 13.68
N ALA A 606 -15.08 -22.77 13.21
CA ALA A 606 -14.43 -22.87 11.91
C ALA A 606 -13.26 -23.87 11.89
N GLY A 607 -12.81 -24.37 13.06
CA GLY A 607 -11.73 -25.33 13.18
C GLY A 607 -10.34 -24.82 12.83
N VAL A 608 -10.14 -23.51 12.75
CA VAL A 608 -8.87 -22.89 12.35
C VAL A 608 -7.99 -22.48 13.54
N CYS A 609 -8.59 -22.28 14.73
CA CYS A 609 -7.90 -22.02 15.99
C CYS A 609 -7.71 -23.31 16.78
N PHE A 610 -6.83 -23.34 17.76
CA PHE A 610 -6.52 -24.49 18.64
C PHE A 610 -5.90 -25.71 17.96
N ALA A 611 -5.84 -25.78 16.62
CA ALA A 611 -5.42 -26.97 15.89
C ALA A 611 -3.89 -27.18 15.82
N HIS A 612 -3.09 -26.11 16.02
CA HIS A 612 -1.62 -26.22 16.00
C HIS A 612 -1.02 -25.17 16.93
N GLY A 613 -0.02 -25.57 17.74
CA GLY A 613 0.78 -24.65 18.55
C GLY A 613 1.55 -23.69 17.63
N ARG A 614 0.92 -22.59 17.26
CA ARG A 614 1.57 -21.50 16.53
C ARG A 614 2.44 -20.74 17.52
N SER A 615 3.74 -20.71 17.31
CA SER A 615 4.63 -19.77 17.99
C SER A 615 4.44 -18.37 17.37
N VAL A 616 4.24 -17.36 18.20
CA VAL A 616 4.12 -15.94 17.84
C VAL A 616 5.47 -15.38 17.37
#